data_8ba8b7cbf9f17a28e9ebcb64a0cd196a
#
_entry.id   8ba8b7cbf9f17a28e9ebcb64a0cd196a
#
_cell.length_a   1.000
_cell.length_b   1.000
_cell.length_c   1.000
_cell.angle_alpha   90.00
_cell.angle_beta   90.00
_cell.angle_gamma   90.00
#
_symmetry.space_group_name_H-M   'P 1'
#
loop_
_entity.id
_entity.type
_entity.pdbx_description
1 polymer ?
#
loop_
_entity_poly.entity_id
_entity_poly.type
_entity_poly.pdbx_seq_one_letter_code
_entity_poly.pdbx_strand_id
1 'polypeptide(L)'
;DITYIQLAHGECCYLHLVTDAYSRKVVGWCLSPTLQARYTLQALKDAIKQAKECDLSQLIHHSDRGVQYCCNDYINELNRYSINISMTEDYKPTDNGIAERINGIIKTEKLYRQPLYDNIKEARKAIERFIDFYNNRRPHMSIGYQTPSQVHLQSGPQKKKWKGYQPPT
;
A
#
# COMPACT_ATOMS: atom_id res chain seq x y z
N ASP A 1 -4.92 0.23 -1.87
CA ASP A 1 -5.03 -0.09 -3.30
C ASP A 1 -4.92 -1.59 -3.53
N ILE A 2 -5.45 -2.08 -4.65
CA ILE A 2 -5.43 -3.50 -4.99
C ILE A 2 -4.72 -3.69 -6.32
N THR A 3 -3.81 -4.67 -6.38
CA THR A 3 -3.20 -5.07 -7.63
C THR A 3 -3.29 -6.59 -7.83
N TYR A 4 -3.34 -7.03 -9.07
CA TYR A 4 -3.37 -8.46 -9.38
C TYR A 4 -1.96 -9.02 -9.62
N ILE A 5 -1.79 -10.29 -9.31
CA ILE A 5 -0.58 -11.07 -9.55
C ILE A 5 -0.97 -12.30 -10.37
N GLN A 6 -0.39 -12.42 -11.56
CA GLN A 6 -0.56 -13.61 -12.39
C GLN A 6 0.18 -14.80 -11.78
N LEU A 7 -0.47 -15.96 -11.79
CA LEU A 7 0.11 -17.23 -11.42
C LEU A 7 0.35 -18.08 -12.69
N ALA A 8 1.14 -19.12 -12.56
CA ALA A 8 1.24 -20.14 -13.58
C ALA A 8 -0.17 -20.73 -13.86
N HIS A 9 -0.33 -21.35 -15.02
CA HIS A 9 -1.60 -21.98 -15.45
C HIS A 9 -2.79 -21.03 -15.66
N GLY A 10 -2.54 -19.71 -15.82
CA GLY A 10 -3.57 -18.74 -16.16
C GLY A 10 -4.42 -18.24 -15.00
N GLU A 11 -4.12 -18.65 -13.77
CA GLU A 11 -4.78 -18.17 -12.56
C GLU A 11 -4.29 -16.78 -12.14
N CYS A 12 -5.09 -16.10 -11.32
CA CYS A 12 -4.77 -14.79 -10.79
C CYS A 12 -5.02 -14.74 -9.28
N CYS A 13 -4.20 -14.02 -8.55
CA CYS A 13 -4.49 -13.62 -7.17
C CYS A 13 -4.35 -12.10 -7.01
N TYR A 14 -4.89 -11.59 -5.92
CA TYR A 14 -5.06 -10.15 -5.68
C TYR A 14 -4.32 -9.73 -4.42
N LEU A 15 -3.47 -8.74 -4.56
CA LEU A 15 -2.72 -8.15 -3.46
C LEU A 15 -3.40 -6.85 -3.03
N HIS A 16 -3.96 -6.86 -1.83
CA HIS A 16 -4.56 -5.71 -1.17
C HIS A 16 -3.51 -5.05 -0.30
N LEU A 17 -3.30 -3.74 -0.45
CA LEU A 17 -2.26 -2.98 0.24
C LEU A 17 -2.84 -1.77 0.97
N VAL A 18 -2.39 -1.56 2.20
CA VAL A 18 -2.56 -0.32 2.96
C VAL A 18 -1.18 0.28 3.19
N THR A 19 -1.01 1.53 2.80
CA THR A 19 0.29 2.21 2.79
C THR A 19 0.21 3.52 3.55
N ASP A 20 1.18 3.78 4.41
CA ASP A 20 1.36 5.08 5.03
C ASP A 20 1.91 6.08 3.98
N ALA A 21 1.15 7.13 3.73
CA ALA A 21 1.49 8.15 2.74
C ALA A 21 2.73 8.97 3.14
N TYR A 22 3.00 9.13 4.43
CA TYR A 22 4.16 9.86 4.92
C TYR A 22 5.46 9.08 4.71
N SER A 23 5.53 7.86 5.23
CA SER A 23 6.74 7.04 5.21
C SER A 23 6.89 6.15 3.97
N ARG A 24 5.84 5.95 3.19
CA ARG A 24 5.75 4.97 2.09
C ARG A 24 5.75 3.51 2.59
N LYS A 25 5.60 3.28 3.88
CA LYS A 25 5.59 1.95 4.47
C LYS A 25 4.29 1.22 4.12
N VAL A 26 4.40 -0.03 3.71
CA VAL A 26 3.26 -0.94 3.65
C VAL A 26 2.94 -1.35 5.08
N VAL A 27 1.82 -0.85 5.61
CA VAL A 27 1.39 -1.05 7.00
C VAL A 27 0.35 -2.15 7.15
N GLY A 28 -0.25 -2.60 6.06
CA GLY A 28 -1.15 -3.74 6.04
C GLY A 28 -1.23 -4.35 4.65
N TRP A 29 -1.37 -5.66 4.57
CA TRP A 29 -1.53 -6.32 3.28
C TRP A 29 -2.23 -7.67 3.40
N CYS A 30 -2.88 -8.08 2.32
CA CYS A 30 -3.49 -9.39 2.19
C CYS A 30 -3.37 -9.89 0.76
N LEU A 31 -2.95 -11.13 0.56
CA LEU A 31 -2.99 -11.79 -0.74
C LEU A 31 -4.16 -12.78 -0.77
N SER A 32 -5.02 -12.68 -1.76
CA SER A 32 -6.27 -13.41 -1.84
C SER A 32 -6.53 -14.01 -3.23
N PRO A 33 -7.31 -15.08 -3.32
CA PRO A 33 -7.69 -15.67 -4.61
C PRO A 33 -8.82 -14.90 -5.31
N THR A 34 -9.48 -13.96 -4.65
CA THR A 34 -10.62 -13.21 -5.18
C THR A 34 -10.61 -11.76 -4.73
N LEU A 35 -11.35 -10.89 -5.43
CA LEU A 35 -11.52 -9.46 -5.11
C LEU A 35 -12.55 -9.16 -4.01
N GLN A 36 -12.94 -10.15 -3.20
CA GLN A 36 -13.93 -9.92 -2.15
C GLN A 36 -13.45 -8.90 -1.10
N ALA A 37 -14.32 -8.00 -0.70
CA ALA A 37 -14.04 -6.90 0.22
C ALA A 37 -13.47 -7.36 1.59
N ARG A 38 -13.81 -8.57 2.04
CA ARG A 38 -13.23 -9.14 3.27
C ARG A 38 -11.71 -9.18 3.31
N TYR A 39 -11.05 -9.30 2.16
CA TYR A 39 -9.58 -9.33 2.10
C TYR A 39 -8.98 -7.93 2.15
N THR A 40 -9.67 -6.94 1.57
CA THR A 40 -9.32 -5.53 1.74
C THR A 40 -9.50 -5.12 3.20
N LEU A 41 -10.60 -5.54 3.83
CA LEU A 41 -10.84 -5.34 5.25
C LEU A 41 -9.77 -6.03 6.13
N GLN A 42 -9.29 -7.21 5.75
CA GLN A 42 -8.19 -7.87 6.47
C GLN A 42 -6.91 -7.04 6.42
N ALA A 43 -6.54 -6.51 5.25
CA ALA A 43 -5.38 -5.63 5.12
C ALA A 43 -5.51 -4.35 5.98
N LEU A 44 -6.72 -3.76 6.06
CA LEU A 44 -7.00 -2.63 6.93
C LEU A 44 -6.85 -3.00 8.41
N LYS A 45 -7.41 -4.12 8.84
CA LYS A 45 -7.29 -4.59 10.24
C LYS A 45 -5.85 -4.85 10.65
N ASP A 46 -5.03 -5.38 9.74
CA ASP A 46 -3.61 -5.58 9.99
C ASP A 46 -2.86 -4.24 10.14
N ALA A 47 -3.22 -3.24 9.33
CA ALA A 47 -2.68 -1.89 9.47
C ALA A 47 -3.06 -1.24 10.81
N ILE A 48 -4.34 -1.30 11.18
CA ILE A 48 -4.85 -0.76 12.45
C ILE A 48 -4.18 -1.47 13.64
N LYS A 49 -4.00 -2.78 13.57
CA LYS A 49 -3.31 -3.55 14.61
C LYS A 49 -1.87 -3.09 14.85
N GLN A 50 -1.16 -2.66 13.80
CA GLN A 50 0.18 -2.10 13.95
C GLN A 50 0.18 -0.72 14.62
N ALA A 51 -0.92 0.02 14.52
CA ALA A 51 -1.08 1.37 15.06
C ALA A 51 -1.84 1.40 16.40
N LYS A 52 -1.90 0.29 17.14
CA LYS A 52 -2.72 0.13 18.36
C LYS A 52 -2.55 1.23 19.42
N GLU A 53 -1.35 1.78 19.54
CA GLU A 53 -1.01 2.76 20.57
C GLU A 53 -1.10 4.21 20.06
N CYS A 54 -1.57 4.40 18.81
CA CYS A 54 -1.70 5.71 18.19
C CYS A 54 -3.16 6.19 18.25
N ASP A 55 -3.35 7.48 18.44
CA ASP A 55 -4.64 8.12 18.18
C ASP A 55 -4.87 8.18 16.66
N LEU A 56 -5.86 7.44 16.18
CA LEU A 56 -6.21 7.38 14.76
C LEU A 56 -7.26 8.42 14.34
N SER A 57 -7.80 9.22 15.26
CA SER A 57 -8.87 10.19 14.97
C SER A 57 -8.46 11.31 14.00
N GLN A 58 -7.17 11.58 13.89
CA GLN A 58 -6.60 12.55 12.94
C GLN A 58 -6.15 11.92 11.63
N LEU A 59 -6.23 10.57 11.52
CA LEU A 59 -5.84 9.88 10.32
C LEU A 59 -6.88 10.07 9.22
N ILE A 60 -6.41 10.26 7.99
CA ILE A 60 -7.24 10.25 6.78
C ILE A 60 -6.90 8.97 6.01
N HIS A 61 -7.89 8.10 5.85
CA HIS A 61 -7.79 6.95 4.96
C HIS A 61 -8.25 7.37 3.56
N HIS A 62 -7.34 7.31 2.61
CA HIS A 62 -7.63 7.62 1.20
C HIS A 62 -7.63 6.36 0.35
N SER A 63 -8.64 6.21 -0.53
CA SER A 63 -8.74 5.11 -1.50
C SER A 63 -9.41 5.59 -2.79
N ASP A 64 -9.36 4.76 -3.82
CA ASP A 64 -10.28 4.91 -4.95
C ASP A 64 -11.72 4.56 -4.54
N ARG A 65 -12.67 4.71 -5.48
CA ARG A 65 -14.09 4.37 -5.26
C ARG A 65 -14.42 2.91 -5.58
N GLY A 66 -13.44 2.01 -5.49
CA GLY A 66 -13.67 0.58 -5.67
C GLY A 66 -14.72 0.04 -4.69
N VAL A 67 -15.56 -0.88 -5.15
CA VAL A 67 -16.65 -1.46 -4.34
C VAL A 67 -16.16 -2.08 -3.02
N GLN A 68 -14.90 -2.50 -2.97
CA GLN A 68 -14.27 -3.06 -1.78
C GLN A 68 -14.11 -2.02 -0.67
N TYR A 69 -13.89 -0.74 -1.01
CA TYR A 69 -13.73 0.36 -0.06
C TYR A 69 -15.06 1.02 0.32
N CYS A 70 -16.09 0.88 -0.56
CA CYS A 70 -17.42 1.44 -0.35
C CYS A 70 -18.36 0.51 0.43
N CYS A 71 -17.95 -0.71 0.75
CA CYS A 71 -18.83 -1.65 1.46
C CYS A 71 -18.96 -1.28 2.95
N ASN A 72 -20.13 -1.59 3.51
CA ASN A 72 -20.48 -1.23 4.89
C ASN A 72 -19.44 -1.73 5.91
N ASP A 73 -18.97 -2.98 5.77
CA ASP A 73 -18.00 -3.55 6.72
C ASP A 73 -16.69 -2.77 6.76
N TYR A 74 -16.22 -2.30 5.60
CA TYR A 74 -15.00 -1.51 5.50
C TYR A 74 -15.17 -0.12 6.12
N ILE A 75 -16.28 0.55 5.78
CA ILE A 75 -16.63 1.87 6.33
C ILE A 75 -16.85 1.80 7.84
N ASN A 76 -17.57 0.78 8.32
CA ASN A 76 -17.81 0.58 9.75
C ASN A 76 -16.50 0.37 10.53
N GLU A 77 -15.52 -0.35 9.95
CA GLU A 77 -14.24 -0.54 10.61
C GLU A 77 -13.46 0.78 10.71
N LEU A 78 -13.45 1.62 9.66
CA LEU A 78 -12.84 2.95 9.71
C LEU A 78 -13.52 3.84 10.77
N ASN A 79 -14.85 3.89 10.77
CA ASN A 79 -15.64 4.66 11.73
C ASN A 79 -15.43 4.21 13.17
N ARG A 80 -15.25 2.91 13.41
CA ARG A 80 -14.97 2.34 14.74
C ARG A 80 -13.71 2.94 15.38
N TYR A 81 -12.74 3.34 14.58
CA TYR A 81 -11.50 3.97 15.03
C TYR A 81 -11.46 5.48 14.77
N SER A 82 -12.61 6.08 14.43
CA SER A 82 -12.74 7.50 14.11
C SER A 82 -11.81 7.98 12.99
N ILE A 83 -11.45 7.09 12.06
CA ILE A 83 -10.59 7.40 10.91
C ILE A 83 -11.41 8.16 9.88
N ASN A 84 -10.93 9.31 9.44
CA ASN A 84 -11.58 10.12 8.40
C ASN A 84 -11.46 9.43 7.04
N ILE A 85 -12.55 9.44 6.26
CA ILE A 85 -12.61 8.79 4.94
C ILE A 85 -12.46 9.83 3.85
N SER A 86 -11.56 9.58 2.93
CA SER A 86 -11.36 10.34 1.69
C SER A 86 -11.34 9.38 0.51
N MET A 87 -11.95 9.78 -0.60
CA MET A 87 -11.98 8.98 -1.83
C MET A 87 -11.62 9.86 -3.01
N THR A 88 -11.02 9.26 -4.05
CA THR A 88 -10.70 9.97 -5.30
C THR A 88 -11.95 10.64 -5.88
N GLU A 89 -11.81 11.87 -6.35
CA GLU A 89 -12.83 12.57 -7.13
C GLU A 89 -12.53 12.40 -8.61
N ASP A 90 -13.58 12.17 -9.43
CA ASP A 90 -13.52 12.18 -10.91
C ASP A 90 -12.43 11.31 -11.56
N TYR A 91 -12.11 10.15 -10.97
CA TYR A 91 -11.13 9.20 -11.52
C TYR A 91 -9.76 9.82 -11.88
N LYS A 92 -9.31 10.84 -11.15
CA LYS A 92 -8.00 11.45 -11.38
C LYS A 92 -6.90 10.50 -10.91
N PRO A 93 -6.04 9.99 -11.82
CA PRO A 93 -4.97 9.06 -11.44
C PRO A 93 -3.98 9.65 -10.43
N THR A 94 -3.84 10.98 -10.40
CA THR A 94 -2.93 11.69 -9.50
C THR A 94 -3.30 11.56 -8.04
N ASP A 95 -4.57 11.31 -7.73
CA ASP A 95 -5.08 11.31 -6.36
C ASP A 95 -4.63 10.05 -5.59
N ASN A 96 -4.35 8.94 -6.29
CA ASN A 96 -3.85 7.69 -5.70
C ASN A 96 -2.38 7.37 -6.05
N GLY A 97 -1.62 8.36 -6.52
CA GLY A 97 -0.28 8.19 -7.08
C GLY A 97 0.75 7.53 -6.14
N ILE A 98 0.56 7.59 -4.81
CA ILE A 98 1.45 6.91 -3.85
C ILE A 98 1.23 5.40 -3.90
N ALA A 99 -0.02 4.96 -3.84
CA ALA A 99 -0.37 3.55 -3.88
C ALA A 99 -0.04 2.93 -5.24
N GLU A 100 -0.32 3.63 -6.33
CA GLU A 100 0.06 3.22 -7.69
C GLU A 100 1.58 3.06 -7.82
N ARG A 101 2.37 3.98 -7.25
CA ARG A 101 3.84 3.89 -7.26
C ARG A 101 4.33 2.65 -6.53
N ILE A 102 3.76 2.30 -5.39
CA ILE A 102 4.14 1.10 -4.62
C ILE A 102 3.78 -0.17 -5.39
N ASN A 103 2.60 -0.24 -5.97
CA ASN A 103 2.20 -1.34 -6.85
C ASN A 103 3.15 -1.48 -8.05
N GLY A 104 3.55 -0.36 -8.66
CA GLY A 104 4.55 -0.33 -9.73
C GLY A 104 5.90 -0.91 -9.29
N ILE A 105 6.37 -0.55 -8.09
CA ILE A 105 7.62 -1.08 -7.51
C ILE A 105 7.52 -2.60 -7.30
N ILE A 106 6.44 -3.09 -6.71
CA ILE A 106 6.21 -4.53 -6.51
C ILE A 106 6.24 -5.27 -7.85
N LYS A 107 5.53 -4.75 -8.84
CA LYS A 107 5.49 -5.35 -10.19
C LYS A 107 6.87 -5.38 -10.85
N THR A 108 7.55 -4.24 -10.91
CA THR A 108 8.81 -4.11 -11.67
C THR A 108 10.02 -4.70 -10.94
N GLU A 109 10.09 -4.64 -9.63
CA GLU A 109 11.25 -5.09 -8.86
C GLU A 109 11.12 -6.55 -8.38
N LYS A 110 9.88 -7.07 -8.30
CA LYS A 110 9.66 -8.44 -7.85
C LYS A 110 8.98 -9.32 -8.90
N LEU A 111 7.78 -8.96 -9.36
CA LEU A 111 6.96 -9.89 -10.14
C LEU A 111 7.50 -10.10 -11.55
N TYR A 112 7.94 -9.05 -12.26
CA TYR A 112 8.39 -9.15 -13.65
C TYR A 112 9.84 -9.66 -13.82
N ARG A 113 10.56 -9.87 -12.71
CA ARG A 113 11.97 -10.33 -12.72
C ARG A 113 12.15 -11.82 -12.51
N GLN A 114 11.07 -12.57 -12.44
CA GLN A 114 11.11 -13.99 -12.14
C GLN A 114 9.96 -14.72 -12.86
N PRO A 115 10.03 -16.06 -13.00
CA PRO A 115 8.91 -16.87 -13.47
C PRO A 115 7.66 -16.65 -12.61
N LEU A 116 6.50 -16.92 -13.19
CA LEU A 116 5.23 -16.90 -12.46
C LEU A 116 5.26 -17.93 -11.32
N TYR A 117 4.59 -17.63 -10.23
CA TYR A 117 4.45 -18.58 -9.12
C TYR A 117 3.47 -19.67 -9.48
N ASP A 118 3.76 -20.91 -9.08
CA ASP A 118 2.88 -22.03 -9.34
C ASP A 118 1.54 -21.93 -8.61
N ASN A 119 1.53 -21.31 -7.44
CA ASN A 119 0.33 -21.19 -6.63
C ASN A 119 0.38 -19.96 -5.67
N ILE A 120 -0.78 -19.62 -5.09
CA ILE A 120 -0.93 -18.49 -4.19
C ILE A 120 -0.07 -18.61 -2.91
N LYS A 121 0.26 -19.83 -2.44
CA LYS A 121 1.09 -20.02 -1.23
C LYS A 121 2.53 -19.59 -1.49
N GLU A 122 3.06 -19.92 -2.65
CA GLU A 122 4.40 -19.47 -3.08
C GLU A 122 4.44 -17.96 -3.31
N ALA A 123 3.43 -17.42 -4.02
CA ALA A 123 3.28 -16.00 -4.21
C ALA A 123 3.25 -15.26 -2.85
N ARG A 124 2.49 -15.76 -1.87
CA ARG A 124 2.39 -15.17 -0.53
C ARG A 124 3.75 -15.09 0.16
N LYS A 125 4.50 -16.19 0.20
CA LYS A 125 5.84 -16.22 0.81
C LYS A 125 6.81 -15.24 0.13
N ALA A 126 6.70 -15.10 -1.18
CA ALA A 126 7.57 -14.21 -1.95
C ALA A 126 7.20 -12.74 -1.74
N ILE A 127 5.91 -12.40 -1.68
CA ILE A 127 5.39 -11.06 -1.39
C ILE A 127 5.72 -10.66 0.05
N GLU A 128 5.54 -11.53 1.02
CA GLU A 128 5.90 -11.29 2.42
C GLU A 128 7.37 -10.88 2.55
N ARG A 129 8.30 -11.67 1.96
CA ARG A 129 9.73 -11.35 1.94
C ARG A 129 10.03 -10.04 1.21
N PHE A 130 9.30 -9.76 0.15
CA PHE A 130 9.50 -8.53 -0.60
C PHE A 130 9.00 -7.31 0.19
N ILE A 131 7.85 -7.39 0.86
CA ILE A 131 7.33 -6.30 1.71
C ILE A 131 8.27 -6.05 2.89
N ASP A 132 8.82 -7.10 3.51
CA ASP A 132 9.86 -6.94 4.54
C ASP A 132 11.09 -6.20 3.99
N PHE A 133 11.63 -6.63 2.86
CA PHE A 133 12.74 -5.94 2.17
C PHE A 133 12.38 -4.50 1.82
N TYR A 134 11.20 -4.26 1.25
CA TYR A 134 10.71 -2.94 0.87
C TYR A 134 10.63 -2.00 2.07
N ASN A 135 10.07 -2.45 3.17
CA ASN A 135 9.89 -1.64 4.37
C ASN A 135 11.21 -1.36 5.11
N ASN A 136 12.09 -2.36 5.21
CA ASN A 136 13.20 -2.33 6.16
C ASN A 136 14.58 -2.13 5.51
N ARG A 137 14.73 -2.39 4.21
CA ARG A 137 16.04 -2.39 3.55
C ARG A 137 16.11 -1.55 2.28
N ARG A 138 14.98 -1.35 1.60
CA ARG A 138 14.95 -0.61 0.34
C ARG A 138 14.93 0.90 0.61
N PRO A 139 15.96 1.68 0.18
CA PRO A 139 15.93 3.13 0.28
C PRO A 139 15.00 3.74 -0.76
N HIS A 140 14.33 4.83 -0.41
CA HIS A 140 13.43 5.56 -1.30
C HIS A 140 13.88 7.00 -1.50
N MET A 141 14.03 7.42 -2.74
CA MET A 141 14.40 8.78 -3.09
C MET A 141 13.38 9.79 -2.54
N SER A 142 12.08 9.50 -2.65
CA SER A 142 11.01 10.41 -2.20
C SER A 142 11.00 10.70 -0.70
N ILE A 143 11.68 9.90 0.10
CA ILE A 143 11.82 10.06 1.55
C ILE A 143 13.30 10.20 1.98
N GLY A 144 14.09 10.85 1.13
CA GLY A 144 15.47 11.20 1.45
C GLY A 144 16.43 10.02 1.49
N TYR A 145 16.20 8.98 0.69
CA TYR A 145 16.99 7.74 0.63
C TYR A 145 17.01 6.93 1.94
N GLN A 146 16.03 7.17 2.82
CA GLN A 146 15.80 6.33 3.98
C GLN A 146 14.89 5.15 3.63
N THR A 147 14.82 4.16 4.51
CA THR A 147 13.82 3.09 4.39
C THR A 147 12.46 3.54 4.93
N PRO A 148 11.35 2.97 4.44
CA PRO A 148 10.03 3.27 4.96
C PRO A 148 9.89 3.11 6.47
N SER A 149 10.47 2.04 7.03
CA SER A 149 10.42 1.81 8.49
C SER A 149 11.18 2.87 9.29
N GLN A 150 12.31 3.37 8.80
CA GLN A 150 13.04 4.47 9.45
C GLN A 150 12.21 5.75 9.47
N VAL A 151 11.57 6.09 8.36
CA VAL A 151 10.76 7.32 8.26
C VAL A 151 9.44 7.19 9.03
N HIS A 152 8.88 6.00 9.13
CA HIS A 152 7.64 5.75 9.87
C HIS A 152 7.72 6.09 11.36
N LEU A 153 8.93 6.10 11.91
CA LEU A 153 9.21 6.49 13.31
C LEU A 153 9.52 7.98 13.49
N GLN A 154 9.44 8.77 12.40
CA GLN A 154 9.75 10.20 12.40
C GLN A 154 8.47 11.02 12.31
N SER A 155 8.60 12.32 12.63
CA SER A 155 7.53 13.31 12.47
C SER A 155 8.09 14.60 11.84
N GLY A 156 7.19 15.48 11.39
CA GLY A 156 7.55 16.75 10.78
C GLY A 156 7.90 16.66 9.29
N PRO A 157 8.29 17.79 8.66
CA PRO A 157 8.53 17.84 7.22
C PRO A 157 9.75 17.04 6.80
N GLN A 158 9.61 16.24 5.75
CA GLN A 158 10.70 15.47 5.19
C GLN A 158 11.64 16.34 4.36
N LYS A 159 12.95 16.22 4.60
CA LYS A 159 13.98 16.95 3.82
C LYS A 159 14.13 16.32 2.44
N LYS A 160 13.78 17.07 1.39
CA LYS A 160 14.09 16.68 0.01
C LYS A 160 15.60 16.77 -0.21
N LYS A 161 16.23 15.67 -0.64
CA LYS A 161 17.67 15.62 -0.96
C LYS A 161 17.97 15.87 -2.45
N TRP A 162 16.98 16.25 -3.24
CA TRP A 162 17.13 16.60 -4.66
C TRP A 162 16.42 17.91 -4.94
N LYS A 163 16.97 18.66 -5.90
CA LYS A 163 16.28 19.81 -6.47
C LYS A 163 15.39 19.31 -7.63
N GLY A 164 14.14 19.72 -7.67
CA GLY A 164 13.29 19.51 -8.84
C GLY A 164 13.93 20.20 -10.07
N TYR A 165 13.70 19.64 -11.25
CA TYR A 165 14.09 20.33 -12.50
C TYR A 165 13.39 21.70 -12.53
N GLN A 166 14.19 22.77 -12.62
CA GLN A 166 13.71 24.11 -12.94
C GLN A 166 14.08 24.35 -14.39
N PRO A 167 13.09 24.56 -15.30
CA PRO A 167 13.42 24.91 -16.67
C PRO A 167 14.24 26.22 -16.67
N PRO A 168 15.22 26.37 -17.58
CA PRO A 168 15.93 27.62 -17.72
C PRO A 168 14.95 28.75 -18.07
N THR A 169 15.10 29.88 -17.40
CA THR A 169 14.36 31.13 -17.63
C THR A 169 14.72 31.72 -18.98
#